data_39ddc95cb60d32df33eab024fbf4b9bc
#
_entry.id   39ddc95cb60d32df33eab024fbf4b9bc
#
_cell.length_a   1.000
_cell.length_b   1.000
_cell.length_c   1.000
_cell.angle_alpha   90.00
_cell.angle_beta   90.00
_cell.angle_gamma   90.00
#
_symmetry.space_group_name_H-M   'P 1'
#
loop_
_entity.id
_entity.type
_entity.pdbx_description
1 polymer ?
#
loop_
_entity_poly.entity_id
_entity_poly.type
_entity_poly.pdbx_seq_one_letter_code
_entity_poly.pdbx_strand_id
1 'polypeptide(L)'
;MRAAPTPEGILSTRISPSAVVWVNGREATVVQITSDGRMSTCEINRGWLREPPFLAHIARAIGDQTRLLILGPGSIRLALEREYASMFPRPERLVEVKASGPVDAPQLADRIRAFAA
;
A
#
# COMPACT_ATOMS: atom_id res chain seq x y z
N MET A 1 24.46 27.79 11.61
CA MET A 1 24.00 27.25 11.62
C MET A 1 23.65 26.48 11.59
N ARG A 2 23.60 26.28 11.28
CA ARG A 2 23.19 25.49 11.12
C ARG A 2 22.34 24.92 11.15
N ALA A 3 22.04 25.15 10.95
CA ALA A 3 20.93 24.62 11.08
C ALA A 3 20.84 23.53 10.79
N ALA A 4 21.25 23.69 10.33
CA ALA A 4 21.16 22.71 9.95
C ALA A 4 21.22 21.52 10.56
N PRO A 5 21.55 21.32 11.49
CA PRO A 5 21.55 20.03 12.04
C PRO A 5 20.22 19.40 11.96
N THR A 6 19.30 20.19 11.92
CA THR A 6 17.99 19.68 11.75
C THR A 6 17.83 18.84 10.53
N PRO A 7 18.46 19.15 9.42
CA PRO A 7 18.32 18.32 8.26
C PRO A 7 18.66 16.86 8.50
N GLU A 8 19.67 16.61 9.26
CA GLU A 8 20.01 15.21 9.52
C GLU A 8 18.89 14.53 10.28
N GLY A 9 18.36 15.20 11.26
CA GLY A 9 17.26 14.62 12.00
C GLY A 9 16.08 14.38 11.12
N ILE A 10 15.79 15.30 10.24
CA ILE A 10 14.67 15.13 9.32
C ILE A 10 14.88 13.93 8.44
N LEU A 11 16.07 13.77 7.91
CA LEU A 11 16.36 12.66 7.03
C LEU A 11 16.22 11.34 7.74
N SER A 12 16.66 11.25 8.98
CA SER A 12 16.59 10.01 9.71
C SER A 12 15.17 9.62 10.07
N THR A 13 14.25 10.58 10.08
CA THR A 13 12.85 10.29 10.37
C THR A 13 11.98 10.23 9.13
N ARG A 14 12.57 10.45 7.96
CA ARG A 14 11.80 10.45 6.73
C ARG A 14 11.33 9.04 6.41
N ILE A 15 10.09 8.94 5.99
CA ILE A 15 9.45 7.69 5.64
C ILE A 15 9.09 7.74 4.15
N SER A 16 9.35 6.65 3.44
CA SER A 16 8.90 6.54 2.05
C SER A 16 7.39 6.40 2.00
N PRO A 17 6.70 7.17 1.14
CA PRO A 17 5.26 6.96 0.97
C PRO A 17 5.00 5.53 0.57
N SER A 18 4.17 4.85 1.35
CA SER A 18 3.99 3.41 1.20
C SER A 18 2.55 3.00 1.43
N ALA A 19 2.17 1.86 0.90
CA ALA A 19 0.89 1.26 1.17
C ALA A 19 1.04 -0.24 1.36
N VAL A 20 0.21 -0.79 2.23
CA VAL A 20 0.04 -2.22 2.39
C VAL A 20 -1.42 -2.50 2.14
N VAL A 21 -1.72 -3.45 1.27
CA VAL A 21 -3.09 -3.82 0.98
C VAL A 21 -3.26 -5.31 1.19
N TRP A 22 -4.35 -5.68 1.85
CA TRP A 22 -4.79 -7.06 1.92
C TRP A 22 -6.04 -7.17 1.05
N VAL A 23 -6.06 -8.13 0.14
CA VAL A 23 -7.16 -8.26 -0.81
C VAL A 23 -7.58 -9.71 -0.97
N ASN A 24 -8.88 -9.93 -1.04
CA ASN A 24 -9.43 -11.21 -1.48
C ASN A 24 -10.47 -10.93 -2.56
N GLY A 25 -11.24 -11.93 -2.96
CA GLY A 25 -12.20 -11.76 -4.04
C GLY A 25 -13.40 -10.89 -3.71
N ARG A 26 -13.53 -10.44 -2.46
CA ARG A 26 -14.71 -9.73 -1.99
C ARG A 26 -14.41 -8.34 -1.45
N GLU A 27 -13.22 -8.13 -0.94
CA GLU A 27 -12.92 -6.91 -0.22
C GLU A 27 -11.43 -6.65 -0.18
N ALA A 28 -11.07 -5.43 0.16
CA ALA A 28 -9.68 -5.05 0.35
C ALA A 28 -9.58 -4.06 1.48
N THR A 29 -8.46 -4.11 2.20
CA THR A 29 -8.12 -3.13 3.21
C THR A 29 -6.80 -2.52 2.81
N VAL A 30 -6.78 -1.20 2.65
CA VAL A 30 -5.61 -0.45 2.23
C VAL A 30 -5.16 0.42 3.39
N VAL A 31 -3.92 0.25 3.81
CA VAL A 31 -3.32 1.10 4.82
C VAL A 31 -2.19 1.86 4.16
N GLN A 32 -2.17 3.17 4.33
CA GLN A 32 -1.17 4.03 3.70
C GLN A 32 -0.44 4.83 4.75
N ILE A 33 0.81 5.17 4.45
CA ILE A 33 1.57 6.08 5.27
C ILE A 33 2.23 7.12 4.36
N THR A 34 2.10 8.38 4.71
CA THR A 34 2.68 9.47 3.95
C THR A 34 4.11 9.72 4.41
N SER A 35 4.84 10.55 3.66
CA SER A 35 6.24 10.82 3.98
C SER A 35 6.39 11.53 5.32
N ASP A 36 5.35 12.21 5.82
CA ASP A 36 5.40 12.84 7.13
C ASP A 36 4.87 11.93 8.24
N GLY A 37 4.62 10.67 7.93
CA GLY A 37 4.26 9.68 8.94
C GLY A 37 2.78 9.56 9.23
N ARG A 38 1.94 10.26 8.48
CA ARG A 38 0.49 10.12 8.65
C ARG A 38 0.00 8.81 8.08
N MET A 39 -0.84 8.15 8.85
CA MET A 39 -1.37 6.85 8.46
C MET A 39 -2.87 6.95 8.24
N SER A 40 -3.36 6.27 7.22
CA SER A 40 -4.80 6.20 6.95
C SER A 40 -5.17 4.80 6.51
N THR A 41 -6.43 4.45 6.70
CA THR A 41 -6.96 3.13 6.37
C THR A 41 -8.22 3.31 5.54
N CYS A 42 -8.35 2.50 4.50
CA CYS A 42 -9.50 2.52 3.63
C CYS A 42 -9.96 1.08 3.41
N GLU A 43 -11.26 0.83 3.59
CA GLU A 43 -11.83 -0.49 3.33
C GLU A 43 -12.72 -0.40 2.10
N ILE A 44 -12.57 -1.38 1.22
CA ILE A 44 -13.29 -1.41 -0.05
C ILE A 44 -14.00 -2.74 -0.17
N ASN A 45 -15.32 -2.68 -0.34
CA ASN A 45 -16.13 -3.86 -0.59
C ASN A 45 -16.43 -3.94 -2.07
N ARG A 46 -16.32 -5.16 -2.62
CA ARG A 46 -16.57 -5.36 -4.02
C ARG A 46 -18.03 -5.14 -4.39
N GLY A 47 -18.95 -5.60 -3.53
CA GLY A 47 -20.36 -5.49 -3.79
C GLY A 47 -20.73 -6.09 -5.13
N TRP A 48 -21.35 -5.29 -6.00
CA TRP A 48 -21.80 -5.74 -7.31
C TRP A 48 -20.75 -5.61 -8.40
N LEU A 49 -19.55 -5.11 -8.08
CA LEU A 49 -18.54 -4.87 -9.10
C LEU A 49 -17.97 -6.17 -9.63
N ARG A 50 -17.68 -6.19 -10.92
CA ARG A 50 -16.88 -7.26 -11.51
C ARG A 50 -15.44 -7.08 -11.08
N GLU A 51 -14.63 -8.11 -11.33
CA GLU A 51 -13.26 -8.05 -10.88
C GLU A 51 -12.47 -6.85 -11.45
N PRO A 52 -12.51 -6.56 -12.77
CA PRO A 52 -11.70 -5.46 -13.27
C PRO A 52 -12.01 -4.10 -12.64
N PRO A 53 -13.28 -3.65 -12.54
CA PRO A 53 -13.54 -2.39 -11.86
C PRO A 53 -13.25 -2.43 -10.36
N PHE A 54 -13.38 -3.59 -9.71
CA PHE A 54 -12.99 -3.73 -8.32
C PHE A 54 -11.50 -3.49 -8.14
N LEU A 55 -10.68 -4.13 -8.98
CA LEU A 55 -9.22 -3.95 -8.93
C LEU A 55 -8.82 -2.52 -9.24
N ALA A 56 -9.48 -1.91 -10.22
CA ALA A 56 -9.20 -0.51 -10.55
C ALA A 56 -9.52 0.42 -9.39
N HIS A 57 -10.63 0.16 -8.68
CA HIS A 57 -11.00 0.94 -7.51
C HIS A 57 -9.92 0.82 -6.41
N ILE A 58 -9.45 -0.40 -6.16
CA ILE A 58 -8.40 -0.62 -5.17
C ILE A 58 -7.13 0.11 -5.58
N ALA A 59 -6.73 -0.01 -6.83
CA ALA A 59 -5.51 0.62 -7.33
C ALA A 59 -5.58 2.15 -7.17
N ARG A 60 -6.72 2.74 -7.48
CA ARG A 60 -6.90 4.18 -7.30
C ARG A 60 -6.83 4.57 -5.83
N ALA A 61 -7.39 3.75 -4.94
CA ALA A 61 -7.33 4.03 -3.51
C ALA A 61 -5.90 3.93 -2.98
N ILE A 62 -5.10 3.02 -3.53
CA ILE A 62 -3.70 2.93 -3.16
C ILE A 62 -2.96 4.19 -3.59
N GLY A 63 -3.22 4.67 -4.80
CA GLY A 63 -2.54 5.84 -5.30
C GLY A 63 -1.08 5.56 -5.66
N ASP A 64 -0.36 6.61 -6.04
CA ASP A 64 1.03 6.48 -6.49
C ASP A 64 1.96 6.43 -5.29
N GLN A 65 2.40 5.24 -4.94
CA GLN A 65 3.26 5.00 -3.78
C GLN A 65 4.67 4.64 -4.21
N THR A 66 5.64 4.93 -3.35
CA THR A 66 7.03 4.53 -3.60
C THR A 66 7.21 3.04 -3.32
N ARG A 67 6.53 2.53 -2.29
CA ARG A 67 6.59 1.13 -1.92
C ARG A 67 5.18 0.59 -1.74
N LEU A 68 4.97 -0.64 -2.18
CA LEU A 68 3.66 -1.28 -2.09
C LEU A 68 3.84 -2.74 -1.70
N LEU A 69 3.10 -3.17 -0.69
CA LEU A 69 3.05 -4.58 -0.29
C LEU A 69 1.62 -5.06 -0.48
N ILE A 70 1.44 -6.09 -1.30
CA ILE A 70 0.13 -6.67 -1.58
C ILE A 70 0.07 -8.04 -0.93
N LEU A 71 -0.92 -8.23 -0.07
CA LEU A 71 -1.13 -9.47 0.67
C LEU A 71 -2.50 -10.04 0.34
N GLY A 72 -2.63 -11.35 0.48
CA GLY A 72 -3.93 -11.97 0.32
C GLY A 72 -3.83 -13.40 -0.16
N PRO A 73 -4.96 -14.11 -0.15
CA PRO A 73 -5.01 -15.47 -0.65
C PRO A 73 -5.20 -15.50 -2.16
N GLY A 74 -4.83 -16.63 -2.76
CA GLY A 74 -5.14 -16.89 -4.15
C GLY A 74 -4.44 -15.97 -5.13
N SER A 75 -4.98 -15.89 -6.34
CA SER A 75 -4.35 -15.18 -7.44
C SER A 75 -4.80 -13.73 -7.57
N ILE A 76 -5.79 -13.29 -6.79
CA ILE A 76 -6.31 -11.92 -6.91
C ILE A 76 -5.22 -10.89 -6.61
N ARG A 77 -4.28 -11.21 -5.73
CA ARG A 77 -3.19 -10.29 -5.42
C ARG A 77 -2.31 -10.05 -6.64
N LEU A 78 -2.14 -11.06 -7.48
CA LEU A 78 -1.35 -10.89 -8.71
C LEU A 78 -2.10 -10.07 -9.75
N ALA A 79 -3.41 -10.26 -9.81
CA ALA A 79 -4.25 -9.46 -10.70
C ALA A 79 -4.22 -7.99 -10.28
N LEU A 80 -4.23 -7.74 -8.97
CA LEU A 80 -4.15 -6.37 -8.45
C LEU A 80 -2.79 -5.76 -8.78
N GLU A 81 -1.72 -6.53 -8.65
CA GLU A 81 -0.39 -6.03 -8.99
C GLU A 81 -0.34 -5.57 -10.44
N ARG A 82 -0.90 -6.37 -11.36
CA ARG A 82 -0.91 -6.01 -12.77
C ARG A 82 -1.74 -4.76 -13.04
N GLU A 83 -2.90 -4.66 -12.40
CA GLU A 83 -3.76 -3.50 -12.56
C GLU A 83 -3.05 -2.24 -12.04
N TYR A 84 -2.43 -2.35 -10.88
CA TYR A 84 -1.73 -1.23 -10.28
C TYR A 84 -0.56 -0.78 -11.16
N ALA A 85 0.23 -1.70 -11.67
CA ALA A 85 1.37 -1.37 -12.53
C ALA A 85 0.92 -0.69 -13.82
N SER A 86 -0.23 -1.11 -14.34
CA SER A 86 -0.80 -0.51 -15.55
C SER A 86 -1.25 0.93 -15.29
N MET A 87 -1.82 1.18 -14.11
CA MET A 87 -2.37 2.48 -13.77
C MET A 87 -1.30 3.48 -13.35
N PHE A 88 -0.26 3.01 -12.67
CA PHE A 88 0.80 3.85 -12.13
C PHE A 88 2.17 3.29 -12.54
N PRO A 89 2.53 3.36 -13.82
CA PRO A 89 3.82 2.82 -14.27
C PRO A 89 4.97 3.63 -13.70
N ARG A 90 5.87 2.95 -12.99
CA ARG A 90 6.98 3.60 -12.31
C ARG A 90 8.06 2.56 -12.01
N PRO A 91 9.10 2.49 -12.85
CA PRO A 91 10.09 1.40 -12.77
C PRO A 91 10.80 1.31 -11.43
N GLU A 92 11.02 2.42 -10.75
CA GLU A 92 11.77 2.43 -9.50
C GLU A 92 10.93 2.04 -8.28
N ARG A 93 9.62 1.83 -8.45
CA ARG A 93 8.76 1.46 -7.34
C ARG A 93 9.08 0.07 -6.84
N LEU A 94 9.11 -0.08 -5.52
CA LEU A 94 9.28 -1.39 -4.90
C LEU A 94 7.91 -2.00 -4.64
N VAL A 95 7.65 -3.15 -5.22
CA VAL A 95 6.40 -3.86 -5.04
C VAL A 95 6.71 -5.28 -4.57
N GLU A 96 6.09 -5.68 -3.47
CA GLU A 96 6.16 -7.06 -3.00
C GLU A 96 4.76 -7.64 -2.97
N VAL A 97 4.63 -8.89 -3.36
CA VAL A 97 3.35 -9.60 -3.36
C VAL A 97 3.55 -10.91 -2.61
N LYS A 98 2.77 -11.10 -1.54
CA LYS A 98 2.92 -12.27 -0.69
C LYS A 98 1.57 -12.92 -0.41
N ALA A 99 1.57 -14.24 -0.37
CA ALA A 99 0.39 -14.97 0.08
C ALA A 99 0.20 -14.73 1.58
N SER A 100 -1.05 -14.54 1.98
CA SER A 100 -1.35 -14.26 3.38
C SER A 100 -2.78 -14.66 3.69
N GLY A 101 -2.99 -15.24 4.86
CA GLY A 101 -4.33 -15.39 5.40
C GLY A 101 -4.88 -14.05 5.87
N PRO A 102 -6.07 -14.06 6.49
CA PRO A 102 -6.69 -12.82 6.93
C PRO A 102 -5.82 -12.03 7.90
N VAL A 103 -5.77 -10.73 7.71
CA VAL A 103 -4.99 -9.80 8.51
C VAL A 103 -5.89 -8.58 8.76
N ASP A 104 -5.98 -8.16 10.02
CA ASP A 104 -6.83 -7.00 10.34
C ASP A 104 -6.07 -5.69 10.16
N ALA A 105 -6.79 -4.57 10.25
CA ALA A 105 -6.21 -3.27 10.01
C ALA A 105 -5.06 -2.92 10.97
N PRO A 106 -5.16 -3.21 12.28
CA PRO A 106 -4.01 -2.97 13.16
C PRO A 106 -2.77 -3.75 12.78
N GLN A 107 -2.93 -5.00 12.33
CA GLN A 107 -1.80 -5.80 11.90
C GLN A 107 -1.18 -5.24 10.62
N LEU A 108 -2.01 -4.74 9.70
CA LEU A 108 -1.51 -4.09 8.49
C LEU A 108 -0.78 -2.80 8.85
N ALA A 109 -1.28 -2.06 9.82
CA ALA A 109 -0.62 -0.83 10.27
C ALA A 109 0.78 -1.12 10.81
N ASP A 110 0.92 -2.21 11.57
CA ASP A 110 2.25 -2.62 12.05
C ASP A 110 3.17 -2.99 10.89
N ARG A 111 2.62 -3.69 9.91
CA ARG A 111 3.38 -4.09 8.73
C ARG A 111 3.90 -2.88 7.97
N ILE A 112 3.05 -1.87 7.81
CA ILE A 112 3.46 -0.72 7.00
C ILE A 112 4.54 0.09 7.71
N ARG A 113 4.52 0.15 9.04
CA ARG A 113 5.57 0.85 9.77
C ARG A 113 6.93 0.22 9.51
N ALA A 114 7.00 -1.09 9.54
CA ALA A 114 8.23 -1.81 9.25
C ALA A 114 8.63 -1.70 7.78
N PHE A 115 7.65 -1.74 6.90
CA PHE A 115 7.88 -1.76 5.46
C PHE A 115 8.34 -0.40 4.94
N ALA A 116 7.83 0.68 5.52
CA ALA A 116 8.11 2.03 5.06
C ALA A 116 9.42 2.59 5.61
N ALA A 117 9.93 2.00 6.68
CA ALA A 117 11.12 2.51 7.37
C ALA A 117 12.41 2.42 6.52
#